data_cd62cc9ca2d51be1279410dc2293ea4c
#
_entry.id   cd62cc9ca2d51be1279410dc2293ea4c
#
_cell.length_a   1.000
_cell.length_b   1.000
_cell.length_c   1.000
_cell.angle_alpha   90.00
_cell.angle_beta   90.00
_cell.angle_gamma   90.00
#
_symmetry.space_group_name_H-M   'P 1'
#
loop_
_entity.id
_entity.type
_entity.pdbx_description
1 polymer ?
#
loop_
_entity_poly.entity_id
_entity_poly.type
_entity_poly.pdbx_seq_one_letter_code
_entity_poly.pdbx_strand_id
1 'polypeptide(L)'
;MALWSSGVTWSSGVLWGPAPPAPGLQQLAETTNHVTKMKRNYYYPRKVSEQPAWHFNYADQLTALGTSLGLVPADVTASVNDSRHLGYALGAWLMAVREFGPGSTGQVEVLKFGTGITAFELPEFMPPTPPAGLTTVLPGALARIFRYVQVIKGMAAYTEGMGLLLGIVGSEIPAPPPGSSVPPRITLSLNQIPAQQQVLLKFFKDGHAGIWIESRRGGGNWEFVAIATQSPYTDARPLANPTQAEMREYRAMFWDNGAPNGDWCDVARITVSP
;
A
#
# COMPACT_ATOMS: atom_id res chain seq x y z
N MET A 1 73.32 -11.22 44.10
CA MET A 1 73.52 -12.37 44.97
C MET A 1 72.30 -13.22 45.04
N ALA A 2 72.51 -14.49 44.75
CA ALA A 2 71.69 -15.67 45.07
C ALA A 2 70.43 -15.89 44.20
N LEU A 3 70.61 -16.73 43.27
CA LEU A 3 69.89 -17.86 42.76
C LEU A 3 69.08 -18.64 43.82
N TRP A 4 67.86 -19.04 43.47
CA TRP A 4 67.38 -20.40 43.70
C TRP A 4 66.42 -20.85 42.60
N SER A 5 66.87 -21.87 41.91
CA SER A 5 66.12 -22.73 41.05
C SER A 5 65.42 -23.80 41.87
N SER A 6 64.17 -24.14 41.55
CA SER A 6 63.71 -25.52 41.77
C SER A 6 62.55 -25.78 40.79
N GLY A 7 62.85 -26.66 39.84
CA GLY A 7 61.87 -27.23 38.91
C GLY A 7 60.98 -28.22 39.65
N VAL A 8 59.74 -28.23 39.24
CA VAL A 8 58.83 -29.36 39.40
C VAL A 8 58.13 -29.58 38.03
N THR A 9 58.54 -30.64 37.36
CA THR A 9 57.87 -31.20 36.22
C THR A 9 56.62 -31.93 36.67
N TRP A 10 55.45 -31.53 36.19
CA TRP A 10 54.26 -32.36 36.16
C TRP A 10 53.86 -32.63 34.72
N SER A 11 54.09 -33.85 34.27
CA SER A 11 53.56 -34.42 33.05
C SER A 11 52.12 -34.84 33.31
N SER A 12 51.15 -34.14 32.76
CA SER A 12 49.85 -34.69 32.35
C SER A 12 49.30 -33.80 31.25
N GLY A 13 49.35 -34.33 30.04
CA GLY A 13 48.79 -33.68 28.86
C GLY A 13 47.27 -33.63 28.95
N VAL A 14 46.75 -32.47 29.31
CA VAL A 14 45.38 -32.06 29.01
C VAL A 14 45.47 -30.62 28.50
N LEU A 15 45.39 -30.48 27.21
CA LEU A 15 45.17 -29.19 26.57
C LEU A 15 43.77 -28.70 26.95
N TRP A 16 43.69 -27.74 27.85
CA TRP A 16 42.49 -26.96 28.11
C TRP A 16 42.36 -25.96 26.99
N GLY A 17 41.53 -26.30 25.96
CA GLY A 17 41.01 -25.30 25.07
C GLY A 17 40.10 -24.33 25.82
N PRO A 18 39.90 -23.10 25.32
CA PRO A 18 38.98 -22.17 25.95
C PRO A 18 37.60 -22.81 26.08
N ALA A 19 37.01 -22.69 27.27
CA ALA A 19 35.65 -23.20 27.53
C ALA A 19 34.67 -22.69 26.47
N PRO A 20 33.75 -23.52 25.97
CA PRO A 20 32.71 -23.04 25.10
C PRO A 20 31.90 -21.97 25.83
N PRO A 21 31.49 -20.88 25.15
CA PRO A 21 30.66 -19.85 25.76
C PRO A 21 29.35 -20.47 26.26
N ALA A 22 28.93 -20.05 27.44
CA ALA A 22 27.69 -20.54 28.06
C ALA A 22 26.49 -20.38 27.09
N PRO A 23 25.61 -21.39 26.99
CA PRO A 23 24.46 -21.36 26.07
C PRO A 23 23.34 -20.44 26.62
N GLY A 24 23.55 -19.16 26.62
CA GLY A 24 22.58 -18.17 27.13
C GLY A 24 22.80 -16.76 26.63
N LEU A 25 23.96 -16.45 26.09
CA LEU A 25 24.27 -15.08 25.66
C LEU A 25 24.14 -14.85 24.14
N GLN A 26 23.92 -15.89 23.36
CA GLN A 26 23.66 -15.75 21.91
C GLN A 26 22.18 -15.51 21.53
N GLN A 27 21.25 -15.67 22.46
CA GLN A 27 19.81 -15.41 22.18
C GLN A 27 19.35 -13.99 22.53
N LEU A 28 20.21 -13.13 23.06
CA LEU A 28 19.86 -11.74 23.43
C LEU A 28 20.27 -10.69 22.39
N ALA A 29 20.92 -11.08 21.31
CA ALA A 29 21.41 -10.13 20.30
C ALA A 29 20.56 -10.03 19.03
N GLU A 30 19.47 -10.78 18.89
CA GLU A 30 18.61 -10.78 17.69
C GLU A 30 17.17 -10.32 17.95
N THR A 31 16.91 -9.61 19.04
CA THR A 31 15.72 -8.78 19.10
C THR A 31 15.99 -7.46 18.38
N THR A 32 16.39 -7.54 17.14
CA THR A 32 16.27 -6.41 16.23
C THR A 32 14.78 -6.13 16.13
N ASN A 33 14.34 -5.06 16.77
CA ASN A 33 13.02 -4.48 16.58
C ASN A 33 12.81 -4.23 15.08
N HIS A 34 12.36 -5.23 14.36
CA HIS A 34 11.64 -5.02 13.13
C HIS A 34 10.35 -4.30 13.52
N VAL A 35 10.44 -2.99 13.67
CA VAL A 35 9.25 -2.14 13.62
C VAL A 35 8.64 -2.41 12.24
N THR A 36 7.72 -3.36 12.21
CA THR A 36 6.97 -3.70 11.00
C THR A 36 6.24 -2.42 10.62
N LYS A 37 6.76 -1.70 9.62
CA LYS A 37 6.16 -0.46 9.16
C LYS A 37 4.73 -0.78 8.71
N MET A 38 3.76 -0.42 9.52
CA MET A 38 2.35 -0.72 9.26
C MET A 38 1.97 -0.18 7.88
N LYS A 39 1.41 -1.05 7.06
CA LYS A 39 0.95 -0.68 5.73
C LYS A 39 -0.33 0.13 5.89
N ARG A 40 -0.39 1.29 5.24
CA ARG A 40 -1.54 2.19 5.29
C ARG A 40 -2.18 2.39 3.93
N ASN A 41 -3.47 2.60 3.92
CA ASN A 41 -4.20 3.04 2.74
C ASN A 41 -3.77 4.45 2.33
N TYR A 42 -4.09 4.81 1.09
CA TYR A 42 -3.92 6.19 0.65
C TYR A 42 -4.91 7.09 1.41
N TYR A 43 -4.44 8.22 1.91
CA TYR A 43 -5.21 9.08 2.82
C TYR A 43 -6.31 9.89 2.12
N TYR A 44 -6.14 10.23 0.83
CA TYR A 44 -7.14 11.00 0.09
C TYR A 44 -8.26 10.10 -0.44
N PRO A 45 -9.55 10.45 -0.22
CA PRO A 45 -10.66 9.61 -0.64
C PRO A 45 -10.71 9.40 -2.14
N ARG A 46 -10.90 8.15 -2.57
CA ARG A 46 -11.06 7.82 -3.99
C ARG A 46 -12.44 8.17 -4.52
N LYS A 47 -13.47 8.10 -3.67
CA LYS A 47 -14.84 8.43 -4.05
C LYS A 47 -15.06 9.93 -3.99
N VAL A 48 -15.53 10.50 -5.08
CA VAL A 48 -15.80 11.95 -5.21
C VAL A 48 -16.77 12.44 -4.13
N SER A 49 -17.74 11.61 -3.73
CA SER A 49 -18.72 11.94 -2.69
C SER A 49 -18.10 12.10 -1.29
N GLU A 50 -16.94 11.54 -1.03
CA GLU A 50 -16.25 11.62 0.26
C GLU A 50 -15.21 12.76 0.30
N GLN A 51 -14.81 13.28 -0.87
CA GLN A 51 -13.78 14.31 -0.99
C GLN A 51 -14.16 15.65 -0.34
N PRO A 52 -15.41 16.16 -0.46
CA PRO A 52 -15.78 17.41 0.19
C PRO A 52 -15.57 17.40 1.70
N ALA A 53 -15.99 16.33 2.38
CA ALA A 53 -15.83 16.18 3.82
C ALA A 53 -14.35 16.16 4.21
N TRP A 54 -13.50 15.46 3.45
CA TRP A 54 -12.06 15.47 3.66
C TRP A 54 -11.47 16.88 3.55
N HIS A 55 -11.86 17.64 2.53
CA HIS A 55 -11.37 18.99 2.29
C HIS A 55 -11.75 19.96 3.42
N PHE A 56 -12.98 19.91 3.90
CA PHE A 56 -13.42 20.74 5.02
C PHE A 56 -12.69 20.35 6.30
N ASN A 57 -12.60 19.05 6.63
CA ASN A 57 -11.84 18.60 7.78
C ASN A 57 -10.37 19.05 7.71
N TYR A 58 -9.69 18.85 6.58
CA TYR A 58 -8.30 19.27 6.40
C TYR A 58 -8.16 20.79 6.65
N ALA A 59 -9.05 21.62 6.09
CA ALA A 59 -9.00 23.06 6.24
C ALA A 59 -9.18 23.49 7.70
N ASP A 60 -10.15 22.90 8.40
CA ASP A 60 -10.47 23.26 9.78
C ASP A 60 -9.35 22.82 10.74
N GLN A 61 -8.85 21.60 10.59
CA GLN A 61 -7.75 21.07 11.39
C GLN A 61 -6.42 21.80 11.11
N LEU A 62 -6.16 22.16 9.85
CA LEU A 62 -4.96 22.92 9.51
C LEU A 62 -5.01 24.34 10.12
N THR A 63 -6.18 24.97 10.15
CA THR A 63 -6.37 26.25 10.82
C THR A 63 -6.07 26.15 12.32
N ALA A 64 -6.52 25.08 12.98
CA ALA A 64 -6.31 24.86 14.40
C ALA A 64 -4.85 24.49 14.75
N LEU A 65 -4.21 23.67 13.92
CA LEU A 65 -2.89 23.08 14.23
C LEU A 65 -1.71 23.86 13.62
N GLY A 66 -1.95 24.79 12.70
CA GLY A 66 -0.90 25.46 11.94
C GLY A 66 0.18 26.12 12.80
N THR A 67 -0.22 26.81 13.87
CA THR A 67 0.71 27.45 14.81
C THR A 67 1.53 26.44 15.59
N SER A 68 0.91 25.38 16.10
CA SER A 68 1.59 24.32 16.88
C SER A 68 2.55 23.50 16.02
N LEU A 69 2.29 23.39 14.72
CA LEU A 69 3.17 22.77 13.75
C LEU A 69 4.34 23.68 13.33
N GLY A 70 4.33 24.96 13.71
CA GLY A 70 5.35 25.93 13.30
C GLY A 70 5.27 26.30 11.81
N LEU A 71 4.10 26.21 11.19
CA LEU A 71 3.88 26.53 9.79
C LEU A 71 3.80 28.03 9.55
N VAL A 72 4.19 28.47 8.35
CA VAL A 72 4.08 29.86 7.93
C VAL A 72 2.60 30.24 7.77
N PRO A 73 2.07 31.26 8.47
CA PRO A 73 0.65 31.60 8.44
C PRO A 73 0.07 31.88 7.05
N ALA A 74 0.85 32.48 6.17
CA ALA A 74 0.43 32.75 4.79
C ALA A 74 0.20 31.47 4.00
N ASP A 75 1.07 30.47 4.16
CA ASP A 75 0.95 29.18 3.49
C ASP A 75 -0.22 28.35 4.05
N VAL A 76 -0.44 28.42 5.37
CA VAL A 76 -1.63 27.84 6.01
C VAL A 76 -2.89 28.43 5.40
N THR A 77 -2.99 29.77 5.34
CA THR A 77 -4.14 30.48 4.77
C THR A 77 -4.38 30.08 3.31
N ALA A 78 -3.32 30.02 2.49
CA ALA A 78 -3.43 29.62 1.09
C ALA A 78 -3.92 28.18 0.95
N SER A 79 -3.36 27.25 1.72
CA SER A 79 -3.76 25.83 1.66
C SER A 79 -5.18 25.58 2.19
N VAL A 80 -5.59 26.30 3.23
CA VAL A 80 -6.97 26.29 3.76
C VAL A 80 -7.95 26.80 2.71
N ASN A 81 -7.62 27.90 2.04
CA ASN A 81 -8.48 28.47 0.99
C ASN A 81 -8.59 27.53 -0.22
N ASP A 82 -7.48 26.94 -0.69
CA ASP A 82 -7.49 25.94 -1.74
C ASP A 82 -8.42 24.76 -1.36
N SER A 83 -8.32 24.29 -0.12
CA SER A 83 -9.11 23.14 0.34
C SER A 83 -10.59 23.46 0.48
N ARG A 84 -10.95 24.59 1.08
CA ARG A 84 -12.35 25.03 1.19
C ARG A 84 -12.99 25.22 -0.18
N HIS A 85 -12.23 25.74 -1.15
CA HIS A 85 -12.70 25.91 -2.52
C HIS A 85 -13.00 24.57 -3.18
N LEU A 86 -12.11 23.60 -3.04
CA LEU A 86 -12.34 22.22 -3.54
C LEU A 86 -13.51 21.56 -2.82
N GLY A 87 -13.63 21.70 -1.51
CA GLY A 87 -14.76 21.19 -0.74
C GLY A 87 -16.10 21.72 -1.24
N TYR A 88 -16.19 23.02 -1.50
CA TYR A 88 -17.36 23.64 -2.09
C TYR A 88 -17.63 23.15 -3.53
N ALA A 89 -16.60 23.17 -4.39
CA ALA A 89 -16.75 22.82 -5.79
C ALA A 89 -17.14 21.35 -6.00
N LEU A 90 -16.51 20.42 -5.24
CA LEU A 90 -16.80 18.98 -5.33
C LEU A 90 -18.09 18.58 -4.60
N GLY A 91 -18.50 19.36 -3.61
CA GLY A 91 -19.73 19.18 -2.84
C GLY A 91 -20.91 19.94 -3.44
N ALA A 92 -21.25 21.06 -2.80
CA ALA A 92 -22.49 21.78 -3.09
C ALA A 92 -22.63 22.19 -4.55
N TRP A 93 -21.56 22.75 -5.16
CA TRP A 93 -21.64 23.22 -6.54
C TRP A 93 -21.85 22.09 -7.55
N LEU A 94 -21.04 21.02 -7.47
CA LEU A 94 -21.13 19.90 -8.39
C LEU A 94 -22.46 19.13 -8.24
N MET A 95 -22.99 19.03 -7.02
CA MET A 95 -24.30 18.44 -6.76
C MET A 95 -25.41 19.28 -7.42
N ALA A 96 -25.42 20.58 -7.21
CA ALA A 96 -26.41 21.49 -7.81
C ALA A 96 -26.39 21.43 -9.35
N VAL A 97 -25.20 21.39 -9.97
CA VAL A 97 -25.07 21.24 -11.43
C VAL A 97 -25.65 19.90 -11.92
N ARG A 98 -25.39 18.81 -11.18
CA ARG A 98 -25.91 17.48 -11.54
C ARG A 98 -27.41 17.35 -11.37
N GLU A 99 -28.01 18.05 -10.42
CA GLU A 99 -29.45 18.07 -10.19
C GLU A 99 -30.18 18.99 -11.17
N PHE A 100 -29.52 20.09 -11.58
CA PHE A 100 -30.11 21.06 -12.50
C PHE A 100 -30.46 20.46 -13.88
N GLY A 101 -29.60 19.60 -14.45
CA GLY A 101 -29.83 18.98 -15.77
C GLY A 101 -31.11 18.14 -15.82
N PRO A 102 -31.25 17.10 -14.97
CA PRO A 102 -32.50 16.33 -14.91
C PRO A 102 -33.73 17.16 -14.54
N GLY A 103 -33.58 18.10 -13.58
CA GLY A 103 -34.65 19.02 -13.19
C GLY A 103 -35.14 19.87 -14.36
N SER A 104 -34.23 20.44 -15.14
CA SER A 104 -34.56 21.24 -16.34
C SER A 104 -35.26 20.41 -17.41
N THR A 105 -34.81 19.14 -17.61
CA THR A 105 -35.48 18.23 -18.56
C THR A 105 -36.90 17.94 -18.11
N GLY A 106 -37.16 17.74 -16.82
CA GLY A 106 -38.51 17.58 -16.29
C GLY A 106 -39.39 18.79 -16.55
N GLN A 107 -38.85 20.01 -16.40
CA GLN A 107 -39.61 21.23 -16.71
C GLN A 107 -39.98 21.35 -18.20
N VAL A 108 -39.16 20.88 -19.13
CA VAL A 108 -39.48 20.81 -20.55
C VAL A 108 -40.66 19.88 -20.79
N GLU A 109 -40.81 18.78 -20.09
CA GLU A 109 -41.99 17.90 -20.14
C GLU A 109 -43.25 18.60 -19.63
N VAL A 110 -43.13 19.42 -18.57
CA VAL A 110 -44.24 20.26 -18.11
C VAL A 110 -44.65 21.30 -19.18
N LEU A 111 -43.69 21.89 -19.87
CA LEU A 111 -44.00 22.81 -20.98
C LEU A 111 -44.76 22.12 -22.14
N LYS A 112 -44.42 20.86 -22.44
CA LYS A 112 -45.06 20.09 -23.53
C LYS A 112 -46.47 19.60 -23.17
N PHE A 113 -46.65 19.10 -21.97
CA PHE A 113 -47.82 18.30 -21.60
C PHE A 113 -48.57 18.83 -20.36
N GLY A 114 -48.03 19.84 -19.69
CA GLY A 114 -48.63 20.40 -18.48
C GLY A 114 -49.93 21.18 -18.78
N THR A 115 -50.82 21.22 -17.81
CA THR A 115 -52.07 22.01 -17.84
C THR A 115 -51.94 23.12 -16.80
N GLY A 116 -51.52 24.28 -17.24
CA GLY A 116 -51.36 25.45 -16.36
C GLY A 116 -51.91 26.71 -16.97
N ILE A 117 -52.31 27.63 -16.14
CA ILE A 117 -52.78 28.97 -16.54
C ILE A 117 -51.71 30.07 -16.33
N THR A 118 -50.59 29.73 -15.75
CA THR A 118 -49.45 30.63 -15.52
C THR A 118 -48.41 30.46 -16.64
N ALA A 119 -47.83 31.57 -17.11
CA ALA A 119 -46.77 31.53 -18.11
C ALA A 119 -45.60 30.69 -17.62
N PHE A 120 -45.06 29.88 -18.49
CA PHE A 120 -43.91 29.00 -18.20
C PHE A 120 -42.61 29.76 -18.49
N GLU A 121 -41.67 29.68 -17.53
CA GLU A 121 -40.33 30.19 -17.69
C GLU A 121 -39.32 29.04 -17.54
N LEU A 122 -38.31 29.02 -18.41
CA LEU A 122 -37.23 28.06 -18.30
C LEU A 122 -36.42 28.32 -16.99
N PRO A 123 -36.11 27.26 -16.25
CA PRO A 123 -35.34 27.41 -14.99
C PRO A 123 -33.92 27.91 -15.28
N GLU A 124 -33.46 28.88 -14.50
CA GLU A 124 -32.08 29.35 -14.49
C GLU A 124 -31.26 28.58 -13.44
N PHE A 125 -30.00 28.29 -13.77
CA PHE A 125 -29.09 27.69 -12.81
C PHE A 125 -28.68 28.73 -11.77
N MET A 126 -29.08 28.51 -10.52
CA MET A 126 -28.64 29.32 -9.39
C MET A 126 -27.59 28.53 -8.59
N PRO A 127 -26.29 28.95 -8.62
CA PRO A 127 -25.26 28.26 -7.88
C PRO A 127 -25.52 28.39 -6.37
N PRO A 128 -25.23 27.35 -5.57
CA PRO A 128 -25.34 27.44 -4.10
C PRO A 128 -24.37 28.49 -3.56
N THR A 129 -24.73 29.09 -2.44
CA THR A 129 -23.90 30.10 -1.81
C THR A 129 -22.56 29.51 -1.36
N PRO A 130 -21.40 30.07 -1.79
CA PRO A 130 -20.11 29.60 -1.35
C PRO A 130 -19.90 29.90 0.13
N PRO A 131 -19.03 29.14 0.84
CA PRO A 131 -18.65 29.43 2.21
C PRO A 131 -18.10 30.84 2.36
N ALA A 132 -18.42 31.48 3.50
CA ALA A 132 -17.95 32.82 3.77
C ALA A 132 -16.41 32.90 3.81
N GLY A 133 -15.84 34.00 3.28
CA GLY A 133 -14.39 34.22 3.25
C GLY A 133 -13.63 33.40 2.20
N LEU A 134 -14.33 32.72 1.27
CA LEU A 134 -13.69 32.03 0.18
C LEU A 134 -13.13 33.04 -0.83
N THR A 135 -11.83 32.97 -1.08
CA THR A 135 -11.16 33.79 -2.09
C THR A 135 -10.86 32.98 -3.35
N THR A 136 -10.70 33.66 -4.48
CA THR A 136 -10.36 33.00 -5.74
C THR A 136 -9.07 32.19 -5.64
N VAL A 137 -9.04 31.02 -6.27
CA VAL A 137 -7.87 30.14 -6.31
C VAL A 137 -7.42 29.90 -7.76
N LEU A 138 -6.14 29.71 -7.93
CA LEU A 138 -5.57 29.31 -9.21
C LEU A 138 -5.84 27.81 -9.49
N PRO A 139 -5.89 27.39 -10.76
CA PRO A 139 -5.91 25.97 -11.12
C PRO A 139 -4.80 25.16 -10.44
N GLY A 140 -5.05 23.89 -10.19
CA GLY A 140 -4.07 22.99 -9.54
C GLY A 140 -4.08 23.01 -8.00
N ALA A 141 -5.17 23.47 -7.37
CA ALA A 141 -5.33 23.52 -5.91
C ALA A 141 -5.01 22.18 -5.22
N LEU A 142 -5.51 21.05 -5.74
CA LEU A 142 -5.23 19.73 -5.16
C LEU A 142 -3.75 19.39 -5.16
N ALA A 143 -3.04 19.71 -6.24
CA ALA A 143 -1.60 19.46 -6.34
C ALA A 143 -0.79 20.32 -5.33
N ARG A 144 -1.23 21.57 -5.09
CA ARG A 144 -0.65 22.43 -4.05
C ARG A 144 -0.87 21.85 -2.67
N ILE A 145 -2.10 21.42 -2.36
CA ILE A 145 -2.43 20.77 -1.08
C ILE A 145 -1.53 19.55 -0.86
N PHE A 146 -1.39 18.67 -1.85
CA PHE A 146 -0.56 17.47 -1.70
C PHE A 146 0.92 17.79 -1.47
N ARG A 147 1.45 18.81 -2.13
CA ARG A 147 2.81 19.31 -1.84
C ARG A 147 2.92 19.86 -0.43
N TYR A 148 1.92 20.63 0.01
CA TYR A 148 1.92 21.21 1.35
C TYR A 148 1.77 20.13 2.44
N VAL A 149 1.03 19.07 2.19
CA VAL A 149 0.99 17.88 3.06
C VAL A 149 2.39 17.29 3.28
N GLN A 150 3.26 17.28 2.27
CA GLN A 150 4.65 16.82 2.45
C GLN A 150 5.46 17.79 3.33
N VAL A 151 5.24 19.08 3.20
CA VAL A 151 5.85 20.08 4.10
C VAL A 151 5.39 19.85 5.54
N ILE A 152 4.08 19.71 5.77
CA ILE A 152 3.51 19.41 7.10
C ILE A 152 4.16 18.17 7.73
N LYS A 153 4.26 17.09 6.97
CA LYS A 153 4.88 15.84 7.44
C LYS A 153 6.37 15.94 7.72
N GLY A 154 7.05 16.92 7.13
CA GLY A 154 8.47 17.21 7.36
C GLY A 154 8.75 18.11 8.56
N MET A 155 7.73 18.70 9.18
CA MET A 155 7.92 19.60 10.32
C MET A 155 8.37 18.82 11.57
N ALA A 156 9.32 19.38 12.33
CA ALA A 156 9.82 18.75 13.56
C ALA A 156 8.73 18.54 14.63
N ALA A 157 7.72 19.39 14.67
CA ALA A 157 6.58 19.30 15.59
C ALA A 157 5.48 18.34 15.10
N TYR A 158 5.61 17.76 13.90
CA TYR A 158 4.60 16.85 13.37
C TYR A 158 4.54 15.54 14.15
N THR A 159 3.33 15.13 14.51
CA THR A 159 3.05 13.82 15.10
C THR A 159 2.04 13.06 14.24
N GLU A 160 2.05 11.75 14.34
CA GLU A 160 1.07 10.90 13.63
C GLU A 160 -0.37 11.22 14.06
N GLY A 161 -0.59 11.54 15.34
CA GLY A 161 -1.89 11.97 15.84
C GLY A 161 -2.41 13.24 15.14
N MET A 162 -1.55 14.23 14.93
CA MET A 162 -1.91 15.43 14.14
C MET A 162 -2.23 15.07 12.70
N GLY A 163 -1.48 14.11 12.12
CA GLY A 163 -1.74 13.62 10.77
C GLY A 163 -3.08 12.90 10.62
N LEU A 164 -3.51 12.16 11.65
CA LEU A 164 -4.84 11.55 11.70
C LEU A 164 -5.95 12.60 11.78
N LEU A 165 -5.80 13.61 12.65
CA LEU A 165 -6.75 14.73 12.76
C LEU A 165 -6.88 15.48 11.44
N LEU A 166 -5.78 15.79 10.77
CA LEU A 166 -5.74 16.44 9.46
C LEU A 166 -6.31 15.56 8.33
N GLY A 167 -6.50 14.26 8.56
CA GLY A 167 -6.90 13.32 7.53
C GLY A 167 -5.81 13.03 6.48
N ILE A 168 -4.54 13.30 6.79
CA ILE A 168 -3.40 13.09 5.89
C ILE A 168 -2.61 11.79 6.18
N VAL A 169 -3.10 10.99 7.11
CA VAL A 169 -2.63 9.63 7.40
C VAL A 169 -3.74 8.66 7.04
N GLY A 170 -3.46 7.71 6.18
CA GLY A 170 -4.44 6.69 5.77
C GLY A 170 -4.72 5.70 6.89
N SER A 171 -5.88 5.04 6.82
CA SER A 171 -6.24 3.95 7.72
C SER A 171 -5.24 2.80 7.63
N GLU A 172 -5.00 2.15 8.74
CA GLU A 172 -4.17 0.95 8.79
C GLU A 172 -4.80 -0.17 7.98
N ILE A 173 -3.96 -0.88 7.23
CA ILE A 173 -4.35 -2.14 6.62
C ILE A 173 -4.02 -3.21 7.66
N PRO A 174 -5.01 -3.91 8.21
CA PRO A 174 -4.75 -5.00 9.13
C PRO A 174 -3.76 -5.99 8.51
N ALA A 175 -2.79 -6.43 9.29
CA ALA A 175 -1.95 -7.54 8.86
C ALA A 175 -2.87 -8.75 8.61
N PRO A 176 -2.64 -9.53 7.55
CA PRO A 176 -3.36 -10.78 7.36
C PRO A 176 -3.23 -11.61 8.63
N PRO A 177 -4.31 -12.26 9.09
CA PRO A 177 -4.23 -13.11 10.26
C PRO A 177 -3.16 -14.18 10.06
N PRO A 178 -2.32 -14.46 11.09
CA PRO A 178 -1.37 -15.56 11.00
C PRO A 178 -2.10 -16.85 10.66
N GLY A 179 -1.64 -17.58 9.64
CA GLY A 179 -2.26 -18.83 9.23
C GLY A 179 -3.59 -18.65 8.48
N SER A 180 -3.64 -17.71 7.51
CA SER A 180 -4.77 -17.66 6.58
C SER A 180 -5.02 -19.05 6.00
N SER A 181 -6.16 -19.65 6.30
CA SER A 181 -6.56 -20.96 5.78
C SER A 181 -6.93 -20.97 4.29
N VAL A 182 -6.91 -19.81 3.63
CA VAL A 182 -7.17 -19.68 2.20
C VAL A 182 -5.82 -19.53 1.49
N PRO A 183 -5.37 -20.56 0.75
CA PRO A 183 -4.10 -20.50 0.03
C PRO A 183 -4.16 -19.54 -1.16
N PRO A 184 -3.01 -19.05 -1.68
CA PRO A 184 -2.98 -18.23 -2.86
C PRO A 184 -3.50 -18.98 -4.10
N ARG A 185 -4.20 -18.27 -4.97
CA ARG A 185 -4.60 -18.84 -6.28
C ARG A 185 -3.53 -18.53 -7.31
N ILE A 186 -3.00 -19.57 -7.95
CA ILE A 186 -2.03 -19.46 -9.03
C ILE A 186 -2.61 -19.95 -10.35
N THR A 187 -2.24 -19.28 -11.45
CA THR A 187 -2.58 -19.71 -12.81
C THR A 187 -1.33 -19.68 -13.67
N LEU A 188 -1.07 -20.76 -14.39
CA LEU A 188 0.08 -20.89 -15.26
C LEU A 188 -0.27 -20.61 -16.72
N SER A 189 0.63 -19.97 -17.43
CA SER A 189 0.59 -19.81 -18.89
C SER A 189 2.00 -19.82 -19.46
N LEU A 190 2.12 -20.12 -20.75
CA LEU A 190 3.40 -20.10 -21.45
C LEU A 190 3.60 -18.74 -22.11
N ASN A 191 4.81 -18.23 -22.03
CA ASN A 191 5.32 -17.12 -22.82
C ASN A 191 6.33 -17.66 -23.81
N GLN A 192 6.05 -17.51 -25.11
CA GLN A 192 6.93 -17.96 -26.18
C GLN A 192 7.95 -16.86 -26.48
N ILE A 193 9.21 -17.14 -26.26
CA ILE A 193 10.31 -16.29 -26.71
C ILE A 193 11.19 -17.04 -27.72
N PRO A 194 11.98 -16.35 -28.56
CA PRO A 194 12.67 -16.97 -29.68
C PRO A 194 13.58 -18.16 -29.36
N ALA A 195 14.03 -18.33 -28.13
CA ALA A 195 14.98 -19.37 -27.75
C ALA A 195 14.39 -20.46 -26.83
N GLN A 196 13.27 -20.19 -26.18
CA GLN A 196 12.65 -21.17 -25.27
C GLN A 196 11.26 -20.69 -24.81
N GLN A 197 10.49 -21.61 -24.26
CA GLN A 197 9.26 -21.27 -23.54
C GLN A 197 9.58 -20.89 -22.09
N GLN A 198 8.88 -19.88 -21.60
CA GLN A 198 8.92 -19.46 -20.19
C GLN A 198 7.56 -19.69 -19.55
N VAL A 199 7.54 -19.98 -18.25
CA VAL A 199 6.28 -20.10 -17.50
C VAL A 199 5.95 -18.77 -16.84
N LEU A 200 4.78 -18.23 -17.16
CA LEU A 200 4.19 -17.08 -16.44
C LEU A 200 3.25 -17.60 -15.36
N LEU A 201 3.55 -17.28 -14.12
CA LEU A 201 2.76 -17.61 -12.95
C LEU A 201 2.00 -16.36 -12.48
N LYS A 202 0.69 -16.30 -12.78
CA LYS A 202 -0.20 -15.24 -12.29
C LYS A 202 -0.77 -15.60 -10.93
N PHE A 203 -0.89 -14.63 -10.05
CA PHE A 203 -1.42 -14.82 -8.70
C PHE A 203 -2.06 -13.55 -8.15
N PHE A 204 -2.89 -13.71 -7.13
CA PHE A 204 -3.46 -12.61 -6.33
C PHE A 204 -2.85 -12.63 -4.94
N LYS A 205 -2.53 -11.45 -4.42
CA LYS A 205 -1.88 -11.30 -3.12
C LYS A 205 -2.84 -11.25 -1.94
N ASP A 206 -4.10 -10.97 -2.17
CA ASP A 206 -5.17 -10.88 -1.16
C ASP A 206 -4.77 -10.13 0.13
N GLY A 207 -4.01 -9.04 -0.03
CA GLY A 207 -3.50 -8.24 1.08
C GLY A 207 -2.13 -8.66 1.60
N HIS A 208 -1.60 -9.82 1.24
CA HIS A 208 -0.28 -10.32 1.60
C HIS A 208 0.87 -9.56 0.88
N ALA A 209 2.08 -9.62 1.42
CA ALA A 209 3.25 -8.97 0.83
C ALA A 209 3.67 -9.59 -0.51
N GLY A 210 3.54 -10.91 -0.63
CA GLY A 210 3.87 -11.67 -1.83
C GLY A 210 3.46 -13.13 -1.70
N ILE A 211 4.06 -13.97 -2.55
CA ILE A 211 3.96 -15.42 -2.46
C ILE A 211 5.34 -16.07 -2.49
N TRP A 212 5.50 -17.16 -1.72
CA TRP A 212 6.60 -18.09 -1.80
C TRP A 212 6.27 -19.14 -2.83
N ILE A 213 7.12 -19.34 -3.82
CA ILE A 213 6.91 -20.26 -4.95
C ILE A 213 7.90 -21.41 -4.86
N GLU A 214 7.38 -22.61 -4.96
CA GLU A 214 8.17 -23.82 -5.19
C GLU A 214 7.76 -24.50 -6.50
N SER A 215 8.70 -25.17 -7.11
CA SER A 215 8.42 -26.02 -8.27
C SER A 215 9.14 -27.34 -8.19
N ARG A 216 8.64 -28.34 -8.92
CA ARG A 216 9.33 -29.59 -9.17
C ARG A 216 9.22 -29.95 -10.64
N ARG A 217 10.16 -30.78 -11.11
CA ARG A 217 10.26 -31.25 -12.49
C ARG A 217 10.13 -32.75 -12.52
N GLY A 218 9.30 -33.28 -13.42
CA GLY A 218 9.19 -34.71 -13.64
C GLY A 218 8.87 -35.56 -12.41
N GLY A 219 8.14 -35.00 -11.41
CA GLY A 219 7.81 -35.69 -10.16
C GLY A 219 8.95 -35.76 -9.13
N GLY A 220 10.03 -35.00 -9.31
CA GLY A 220 11.15 -34.90 -8.37
C GLY A 220 10.78 -34.16 -7.07
N ASN A 221 11.80 -33.75 -6.34
CA ASN A 221 11.62 -32.98 -5.10
C ASN A 221 11.14 -31.54 -5.38
N TRP A 222 10.44 -30.95 -4.40
CA TRP A 222 10.08 -29.54 -4.41
C TRP A 222 11.31 -28.68 -4.14
N GLU A 223 11.54 -27.70 -5.01
CA GLU A 223 12.64 -26.75 -4.95
C GLU A 223 12.09 -25.34 -4.84
N PHE A 224 12.70 -24.52 -3.99
CA PHE A 224 12.41 -23.10 -3.94
C PHE A 224 12.75 -22.41 -5.26
N VAL A 225 11.83 -21.59 -5.75
CA VAL A 225 12.01 -20.85 -7.00
C VAL A 225 12.22 -19.35 -6.72
N ALA A 226 11.27 -18.74 -6.04
CA ALA A 226 11.31 -17.30 -5.78
C ALA A 226 10.31 -16.87 -4.70
N ILE A 227 10.54 -15.67 -4.19
CA ILE A 227 9.52 -14.87 -3.50
C ILE A 227 9.04 -13.80 -4.50
N ALA A 228 7.78 -13.90 -4.92
CA ALA A 228 7.21 -12.98 -5.89
C ALA A 228 6.29 -11.95 -5.22
N THR A 229 6.64 -10.68 -5.36
CA THR A 229 5.85 -9.55 -4.83
C THR A 229 5.00 -8.86 -5.91
N GLN A 230 5.22 -9.21 -7.18
CA GLN A 230 4.49 -8.71 -8.34
C GLN A 230 4.01 -9.88 -9.22
N SER A 231 2.79 -9.77 -9.74
CA SER A 231 2.19 -10.75 -10.65
C SER A 231 2.12 -10.16 -12.06
N PRO A 232 2.45 -10.93 -13.11
CA PRO A 232 2.92 -12.32 -13.07
C PRO A 232 4.40 -12.44 -12.67
N TYR A 233 4.75 -13.58 -12.08
CA TYR A 233 6.14 -14.03 -11.97
C TYR A 233 6.53 -14.82 -13.22
N THR A 234 7.74 -14.60 -13.74
CA THR A 234 8.27 -15.32 -14.90
C THR A 234 9.34 -16.31 -14.48
N ASP A 235 9.08 -17.61 -14.67
CA ASP A 235 10.09 -18.65 -14.54
C ASP A 235 10.80 -18.86 -15.88
N ALA A 236 11.98 -18.28 -15.99
CA ALA A 236 12.85 -18.36 -17.17
C ALA A 236 13.91 -19.47 -17.09
N ARG A 237 13.81 -20.39 -16.12
CA ARG A 237 14.79 -21.46 -15.98
C ARG A 237 14.81 -22.34 -17.24
N PRO A 238 15.99 -22.73 -17.76
CA PRO A 238 16.10 -23.57 -18.93
C PRO A 238 15.50 -24.98 -18.68
N LEU A 239 15.18 -25.69 -19.73
CA LEU A 239 14.81 -27.10 -19.67
C LEU A 239 15.96 -27.92 -19.08
N ALA A 240 15.65 -28.95 -18.30
CA ALA A 240 16.66 -29.88 -17.80
C ALA A 240 17.34 -30.64 -18.96
N ASN A 241 16.57 -31.00 -20.00
CA ASN A 241 17.07 -31.48 -21.27
C ASN A 241 16.60 -30.52 -22.38
N PRO A 242 17.50 -29.81 -23.08
CA PRO A 242 17.12 -28.83 -24.10
C PRO A 242 16.35 -29.40 -25.30
N THR A 243 16.34 -30.70 -25.50
CA THR A 243 15.69 -31.37 -26.64
C THR A 243 14.37 -32.06 -26.26
N GLN A 244 13.98 -32.03 -24.99
CA GLN A 244 12.79 -32.74 -24.50
C GLN A 244 11.84 -31.80 -23.77
N ALA A 245 10.54 -32.02 -23.99
CA ALA A 245 9.51 -31.33 -23.22
C ALA A 245 9.56 -31.76 -21.74
N GLU A 246 9.38 -30.84 -20.86
CA GLU A 246 9.47 -31.00 -19.40
C GLU A 246 8.15 -30.60 -18.73
N MET A 247 7.61 -31.50 -17.91
CA MET A 247 6.47 -31.16 -17.06
C MET A 247 6.97 -30.46 -15.79
N ARG A 248 6.49 -29.24 -15.56
CA ARG A 248 6.76 -28.46 -14.36
C ARG A 248 5.49 -28.38 -13.52
N GLU A 249 5.65 -28.61 -12.26
CA GLU A 249 4.60 -28.45 -11.25
C GLU A 249 4.98 -27.30 -10.31
N TYR A 250 3.99 -26.50 -9.93
CA TYR A 250 4.17 -25.35 -9.05
C TYR A 250 3.19 -25.40 -7.90
N ARG A 251 3.65 -24.98 -6.73
CA ARG A 251 2.82 -24.66 -5.59
C ARG A 251 3.28 -23.36 -4.96
N ALA A 252 2.40 -22.67 -4.27
CA ALA A 252 2.72 -21.44 -3.60
C ALA A 252 2.00 -21.33 -2.26
N MET A 253 2.58 -20.57 -1.34
CA MET A 253 1.92 -20.08 -0.12
C MET A 253 2.17 -18.58 -0.02
N PHE A 254 1.40 -17.89 0.81
CA PHE A 254 1.63 -16.47 1.00
C PHE A 254 2.98 -16.21 1.68
N TRP A 255 3.49 -15.00 1.47
CA TRP A 255 4.73 -14.51 2.06
C TRP A 255 4.47 -13.21 2.78
N ASP A 256 4.75 -13.18 4.10
CA ASP A 256 4.58 -12.00 4.95
C ASP A 256 5.68 -11.93 5.99
N ASN A 257 6.09 -10.71 6.36
CA ASN A 257 7.04 -10.47 7.44
C ASN A 257 8.34 -11.28 7.35
N GLY A 258 8.77 -11.59 6.13
CA GLY A 258 10.01 -12.34 5.91
C GLY A 258 9.89 -13.85 6.04
N ALA A 259 8.68 -14.42 6.12
CA ALA A 259 8.43 -15.85 6.25
C ALA A 259 7.23 -16.32 5.40
N PRO A 260 7.19 -17.61 5.00
CA PRO A 260 6.01 -18.24 4.44
C PRO A 260 4.84 -18.20 5.44
N ASN A 261 3.63 -17.93 4.96
CA ASN A 261 2.43 -17.78 5.77
C ASN A 261 1.24 -18.54 5.16
N GLY A 262 0.55 -19.33 5.95
CA GLY A 262 -0.65 -20.08 5.55
C GLY A 262 -0.35 -21.43 4.89
N ASP A 263 -1.32 -21.93 4.14
CA ASP A 263 -1.29 -23.24 3.51
C ASP A 263 -0.79 -23.19 2.06
N TRP A 264 -0.31 -24.33 1.56
CA TRP A 264 0.02 -24.49 0.16
C TRP A 264 -1.24 -24.48 -0.70
N CYS A 265 -1.18 -23.81 -1.84
CA CYS A 265 -2.22 -23.92 -2.87
C CYS A 265 -2.19 -25.30 -3.55
N ASP A 266 -3.25 -25.58 -4.30
CA ASP A 266 -3.28 -26.72 -5.20
C ASP A 266 -2.12 -26.66 -6.20
N VAL A 267 -1.60 -27.87 -6.53
CA VAL A 267 -0.49 -28.01 -7.47
C VAL A 267 -0.96 -27.69 -8.88
N ALA A 268 -0.42 -26.64 -9.46
CA ALA A 268 -0.62 -26.31 -10.87
C ALA A 268 0.48 -26.94 -11.74
N ARG A 269 0.10 -27.42 -12.93
CA ARG A 269 0.99 -28.16 -13.84
C ARG A 269 1.00 -27.53 -15.21
N ILE A 270 2.16 -27.54 -15.86
CA ILE A 270 2.34 -27.06 -17.23
C ILE A 270 3.49 -27.80 -17.90
N THR A 271 3.37 -28.07 -19.20
CA THR A 271 4.47 -28.65 -19.99
C THR A 271 5.18 -27.54 -20.73
N VAL A 272 6.49 -27.49 -20.59
CA VAL A 272 7.39 -26.53 -21.26
C VAL A 272 8.12 -27.30 -22.36
N SER A 273 8.07 -26.83 -23.59
CA SER A 273 8.71 -27.43 -24.77
C SER A 273 9.98 -26.67 -25.16
N PRO A 274 10.90 -27.35 -25.88
CA PRO A 274 12.08 -26.75 -26.48
C PRO A 274 11.78 -25.56 -27.40
#